data_cc428fef59539f7387c13c115037b437
#
_entry.id   cc428fef59539f7387c13c115037b437
#
_cell.length_a   1.000
_cell.length_b   1.000
_cell.length_c   1.000
_cell.angle_alpha   90.00
_cell.angle_beta   90.00
_cell.angle_gamma   90.00
#
_symmetry.space_group_name_H-M   'P 1'
#
loop_
_entity.id
_entity.type
_entity.pdbx_description
1 polymer ?
#
loop_
_entity_poly.entity_id
_entity_poly.type
_entity_poly.pdbx_seq_one_letter_code
_entity_poly.pdbx_strand_id
1 'polypeptide(L)'
;KNVNSIKFMQQAIDYEARRQIELIEDGNEVDQETRLFDTKKQETRSMRSKEDAHDYRYFPDPDLLPLEIENSYIENLKKNLPELPDQKKQRLITEFKLSNYEASVIISDQAVSAYYEEVAKNSDYKLAATWLMGELFATLNKEGKEISESPVSAANLAKMINLIKNGTISGKIAKTVFEEMIKNDEDPIRIVENKGLKQTSDPKEIESIIDKVLSSNQDKVTQYKSGKDKLFGFFVGQVMKEMKGKGNPGMINDILKSKLK
;
A
#
# COMPACT_ATOMS: atom_id res chain seq x y z
N LYS A 1 3.67 -38.86 12.82
CA LYS A 1 2.54 -39.77 13.08
C LYS A 1 1.94 -39.54 14.47
N ASN A 2 0.73 -40.07 14.75
CA ASN A 2 0.04 -39.99 16.03
C ASN A 2 -0.37 -38.59 16.49
N VAL A 3 -0.74 -37.73 15.54
CA VAL A 3 -1.25 -36.38 15.76
C VAL A 3 -2.78 -36.35 15.54
N ASN A 4 -3.52 -36.91 16.49
CA ASN A 4 -4.95 -37.19 16.35
C ASN A 4 -5.85 -36.00 16.74
N SER A 5 -5.28 -34.85 17.03
CA SER A 5 -6.00 -33.61 17.33
C SER A 5 -5.21 -32.39 16.88
N ILE A 6 -5.89 -31.27 16.66
CA ILE A 6 -5.26 -29.99 16.33
C ILE A 6 -4.26 -29.59 17.43
N LYS A 7 -4.61 -29.81 18.70
CA LYS A 7 -3.72 -29.54 19.82
C LYS A 7 -2.42 -30.35 19.75
N PHE A 8 -2.51 -31.64 19.43
CA PHE A 8 -1.32 -32.50 19.29
C PHE A 8 -0.50 -32.15 18.08
N MET A 9 -1.14 -31.71 16.99
CA MET A 9 -0.45 -31.21 15.83
C MET A 9 0.37 -29.95 16.17
N GLN A 10 -0.23 -28.97 16.84
CA GLN A 10 0.46 -27.77 17.28
C GLN A 10 1.65 -28.10 18.20
N GLN A 11 1.44 -28.95 19.20
CA GLN A 11 2.50 -29.36 20.14
C GLN A 11 3.65 -30.08 19.43
N ALA A 12 3.34 -30.93 18.45
CA ALA A 12 4.37 -31.61 17.67
C ALA A 12 5.19 -30.65 16.80
N ILE A 13 4.53 -29.64 16.22
CA ILE A 13 5.21 -28.60 15.43
C ILE A 13 6.12 -27.75 16.34
N ASP A 14 5.60 -27.30 17.47
CA ASP A 14 6.38 -26.49 18.43
C ASP A 14 7.60 -27.25 18.97
N TYR A 15 7.44 -28.53 19.25
CA TYR A 15 8.54 -29.39 19.69
C TYR A 15 9.60 -29.55 18.58
N GLU A 16 9.16 -29.90 17.37
CA GLU A 16 10.07 -30.10 16.24
C GLU A 16 10.82 -28.82 15.86
N ALA A 17 10.15 -27.68 15.87
CA ALA A 17 10.80 -26.42 15.60
C ALA A 17 11.97 -26.16 16.57
N ARG A 18 11.75 -26.38 17.89
CA ARG A 18 12.82 -26.19 18.89
C ARG A 18 13.94 -27.21 18.69
N ARG A 19 13.61 -28.49 18.53
CA ARG A 19 14.60 -29.54 18.31
C ARG A 19 15.49 -29.26 17.10
N GLN A 20 14.90 -28.80 15.99
CA GLN A 20 15.63 -28.50 14.77
C GLN A 20 16.53 -27.27 14.93
N ILE A 21 16.06 -26.25 15.66
CA ILE A 21 16.89 -25.10 16.01
C ILE A 21 18.09 -25.54 16.84
N GLU A 22 17.88 -26.33 17.90
CA GLU A 22 18.96 -26.84 18.75
C GLU A 22 19.98 -27.65 17.95
N LEU A 23 19.51 -28.53 17.03
CA LEU A 23 20.41 -29.29 16.16
C LEU A 23 21.29 -28.40 15.29
N ILE A 24 20.70 -27.37 14.70
CA ILE A 24 21.44 -26.43 13.82
C ILE A 24 22.41 -25.58 14.63
N GLU A 25 22.01 -25.12 15.82
CA GLU A 25 22.87 -24.36 16.73
C GLU A 25 24.08 -25.20 17.22
N ASP A 26 23.89 -26.51 17.40
CA ASP A 26 24.96 -27.47 17.72
C ASP A 26 25.86 -27.83 16.52
N GLY A 27 25.58 -27.26 15.34
CA GLY A 27 26.36 -27.49 14.13
C GLY A 27 26.03 -28.79 13.39
N ASN A 28 24.88 -29.42 13.72
CA ASN A 28 24.40 -30.63 13.07
C ASN A 28 23.38 -30.29 11.96
N GLU A 29 23.17 -31.24 11.05
CA GLU A 29 22.15 -31.12 10.00
C GLU A 29 20.85 -31.77 10.44
N VAL A 30 19.74 -31.29 9.83
CA VAL A 30 18.40 -31.85 10.09
C VAL A 30 18.10 -32.91 9.05
N ASP A 31 18.05 -34.16 9.48
CA ASP A 31 17.70 -35.30 8.64
C ASP A 31 16.20 -35.35 8.34
N GLN A 32 15.84 -35.68 7.11
CA GLN A 32 14.45 -35.90 6.73
C GLN A 32 13.98 -37.28 7.17
N GLU A 33 13.19 -37.32 8.23
CA GLU A 33 12.74 -38.59 8.85
C GLU A 33 11.24 -38.57 9.17
N THR A 34 10.68 -39.76 9.34
CA THR A 34 9.33 -39.89 9.92
C THR A 34 9.44 -39.96 11.44
N ARG A 35 8.73 -39.06 12.12
CA ARG A 35 8.70 -38.99 13.58
C ARG A 35 7.32 -39.35 14.13
N LEU A 36 7.29 -39.93 15.33
CA LEU A 36 6.08 -40.25 16.10
C LEU A 36 5.95 -39.23 17.25
N PHE A 37 4.79 -38.60 17.37
CA PHE A 37 4.49 -37.76 18.54
C PHE A 37 4.01 -38.59 19.72
N ASP A 38 4.72 -38.49 20.84
CA ASP A 38 4.32 -39.10 22.11
C ASP A 38 3.42 -38.13 22.88
N THR A 39 2.13 -38.43 22.94
CA THR A 39 1.13 -37.55 23.56
C THR A 39 1.26 -37.42 25.09
N LYS A 40 1.95 -38.39 25.74
CA LYS A 40 2.17 -38.34 27.19
C LYS A 40 3.39 -37.50 27.58
N LYS A 41 4.47 -37.68 26.82
CA LYS A 41 5.71 -36.91 27.03
C LYS A 41 5.73 -35.57 26.27
N GLN A 42 4.82 -35.36 25.32
CA GLN A 42 4.73 -34.18 24.45
C GLN A 42 6.02 -33.95 23.65
N GLU A 43 6.65 -35.04 23.21
CA GLU A 43 7.89 -35.03 22.43
C GLU A 43 7.73 -35.85 21.15
N THR A 44 8.60 -35.63 20.17
CA THR A 44 8.68 -36.48 19.00
C THR A 44 9.87 -37.44 19.13
N ARG A 45 9.75 -38.63 18.54
CA ARG A 45 10.84 -39.60 18.43
C ARG A 45 10.98 -40.08 17.02
N SER A 46 12.21 -40.32 16.57
CA SER A 46 12.50 -40.90 15.28
C SER A 46 11.85 -42.29 15.15
N MET A 47 11.33 -42.58 13.99
CA MET A 47 10.80 -43.90 13.64
C MET A 47 11.60 -44.55 12.50
N ARG A 48 11.83 -43.79 11.44
CA ARG A 48 12.50 -44.28 10.21
C ARG A 48 13.11 -43.09 9.50
N SER A 49 14.38 -43.20 9.14
CA SER A 49 15.02 -42.31 8.18
C SER A 49 14.43 -42.53 6.80
N LYS A 50 14.23 -41.44 6.04
CA LYS A 50 13.83 -41.53 4.64
C LYS A 50 15.01 -41.67 3.69
N GLU A 51 16.23 -41.44 4.19
CA GLU A 51 17.45 -41.58 3.38
C GLU A 51 17.71 -43.02 2.91
N ASP A 52 17.29 -44.02 3.69
CA ASP A 52 17.41 -45.43 3.32
C ASP A 52 16.30 -45.91 2.39
N ALA A 53 15.41 -45.04 1.96
CA ALA A 53 14.35 -45.43 1.06
C ALA A 53 14.81 -45.27 -0.41
N HIS A 54 15.64 -46.16 -0.86
CA HIS A 54 15.98 -46.34 -2.28
C HIS A 54 14.76 -46.61 -3.17
N ASP A 55 13.56 -46.64 -2.63
CA ASP A 55 12.35 -47.09 -3.27
C ASP A 55 11.31 -45.99 -3.46
N TYR A 56 11.72 -44.74 -3.76
CA TYR A 56 10.79 -43.71 -4.16
C TYR A 56 10.57 -43.59 -5.66
N ARG A 57 10.93 -44.62 -6.44
CA ARG A 57 10.74 -44.63 -7.89
C ARG A 57 11.46 -43.50 -8.63
N TYR A 58 12.62 -43.08 -8.17
CA TYR A 58 13.50 -42.17 -8.91
C TYR A 58 14.30 -42.88 -10.02
N PHE A 59 13.75 -43.96 -10.58
CA PHE A 59 14.30 -44.60 -11.77
C PHE A 59 13.43 -44.20 -12.96
N PRO A 60 14.03 -44.10 -14.16
CA PRO A 60 13.28 -43.84 -15.36
C PRO A 60 12.23 -44.96 -15.59
N ASP A 61 11.00 -44.55 -15.85
CA ASP A 61 9.93 -45.48 -16.22
C ASP A 61 10.27 -46.06 -17.62
N PRO A 62 10.33 -47.40 -17.79
CA PRO A 62 10.71 -47.98 -19.07
C PRO A 62 9.74 -47.68 -20.20
N ASP A 63 8.50 -47.30 -19.87
CA ASP A 63 7.47 -46.94 -20.85
C ASP A 63 7.51 -45.48 -21.26
N LEU A 64 8.35 -44.65 -20.61
CA LEU A 64 8.51 -43.23 -20.93
C LEU A 64 9.86 -42.99 -21.62
N LEU A 65 9.82 -42.31 -22.74
CA LEU A 65 11.03 -41.86 -23.42
C LEU A 65 11.69 -40.71 -22.60
N PRO A 66 13.03 -40.60 -22.64
CA PRO A 66 13.70 -39.47 -22.07
C PRO A 66 13.15 -38.14 -22.60
N LEU A 67 12.85 -37.23 -21.69
CA LEU A 67 12.44 -35.86 -22.05
C LEU A 67 13.69 -35.02 -22.32
N GLU A 68 13.98 -34.77 -23.58
CA GLU A 68 15.05 -33.90 -24.02
C GLU A 68 14.50 -32.47 -24.20
N ILE A 69 14.98 -31.52 -23.39
CA ILE A 69 14.59 -30.13 -23.48
C ILE A 69 15.75 -29.34 -24.05
N GLU A 70 15.55 -28.70 -25.19
CA GLU A 70 16.56 -27.87 -25.81
C GLU A 70 16.89 -26.65 -24.95
N ASN A 71 18.15 -26.27 -24.90
CA ASN A 71 18.59 -25.08 -24.19
C ASN A 71 17.91 -23.80 -24.70
N SER A 72 17.63 -23.74 -25.98
CA SER A 72 16.88 -22.65 -26.61
C SER A 72 15.50 -22.45 -25.98
N TYR A 73 14.79 -23.54 -25.67
CA TYR A 73 13.49 -23.53 -25.00
C TYR A 73 13.60 -23.00 -23.57
N ILE A 74 14.61 -23.48 -22.84
CA ILE A 74 14.89 -23.02 -21.46
C ILE A 74 15.19 -21.52 -21.43
N GLU A 75 16.07 -21.04 -22.33
CA GLU A 75 16.40 -19.62 -22.43
C GLU A 75 15.20 -18.74 -22.83
N ASN A 76 14.33 -19.27 -23.67
CA ASN A 76 13.10 -18.59 -24.04
C ASN A 76 12.13 -18.47 -22.85
N LEU A 77 11.98 -19.54 -22.06
CA LEU A 77 11.19 -19.50 -20.83
C LEU A 77 11.77 -18.48 -19.82
N LYS A 78 13.08 -18.48 -19.60
CA LYS A 78 13.75 -17.53 -18.70
C LYS A 78 13.50 -16.08 -19.12
N LYS A 79 13.54 -15.78 -20.42
CA LYS A 79 13.30 -14.42 -20.95
C LYS A 79 11.84 -13.96 -20.74
N ASN A 80 10.92 -14.89 -20.72
CA ASN A 80 9.48 -14.62 -20.60
C ASN A 80 8.96 -14.82 -19.17
N LEU A 81 9.82 -15.14 -18.20
CA LEU A 81 9.43 -15.21 -16.80
C LEU A 81 8.97 -13.84 -16.31
N PRO A 82 7.80 -13.75 -15.67
CA PRO A 82 7.39 -12.52 -15.03
C PRO A 82 8.33 -12.16 -13.87
N GLU A 83 8.39 -10.89 -13.54
CA GLU A 83 9.14 -10.43 -12.38
C GLU A 83 8.66 -11.14 -11.10
N LEU A 84 9.59 -11.71 -10.35
CA LEU A 84 9.27 -12.41 -9.11
C LEU A 84 8.86 -11.42 -8.00
N PRO A 85 8.01 -11.85 -7.04
CA PRO A 85 7.53 -10.97 -5.97
C PRO A 85 8.64 -10.24 -5.21
N ASP A 86 9.72 -10.92 -4.86
CA ASP A 86 10.85 -10.32 -4.13
C ASP A 86 11.59 -9.27 -4.97
N GLN A 87 11.77 -9.53 -6.25
CA GLN A 87 12.37 -8.57 -7.19
C GLN A 87 11.47 -7.34 -7.35
N LYS A 88 10.16 -7.56 -7.53
CA LYS A 88 9.16 -6.50 -7.61
C LYS A 88 9.15 -5.66 -6.34
N LYS A 89 9.15 -6.30 -5.18
CA LYS A 89 9.22 -5.60 -3.90
C LYS A 89 10.44 -4.69 -3.82
N GLN A 90 11.61 -5.23 -4.16
CA GLN A 90 12.85 -4.46 -4.12
C GLN A 90 12.81 -3.28 -5.10
N ARG A 91 12.26 -3.47 -6.29
CA ARG A 91 12.07 -2.40 -7.28
C ARG A 91 11.13 -1.30 -6.76
N LEU A 92 10.00 -1.66 -6.16
CA LEU A 92 9.06 -0.70 -5.58
C LEU A 92 9.73 0.14 -4.46
N ILE A 93 10.59 -0.47 -3.66
CA ILE A 93 11.33 0.26 -2.61
C ILE A 93 12.40 1.17 -3.22
N THR A 94 13.18 0.66 -4.18
CA THR A 94 14.36 1.40 -4.71
C THR A 94 13.99 2.48 -5.71
N GLU A 95 13.11 2.18 -6.65
CA GLU A 95 12.74 3.08 -7.73
C GLU A 95 11.56 3.98 -7.36
N PHE A 96 10.51 3.40 -6.76
CA PHE A 96 9.28 4.13 -6.42
C PHE A 96 9.32 4.76 -5.02
N LYS A 97 10.42 4.53 -4.27
CA LYS A 97 10.64 5.07 -2.93
C LYS A 97 9.54 4.72 -1.92
N LEU A 98 8.92 3.57 -2.10
CA LEU A 98 7.95 3.05 -1.14
C LEU A 98 8.65 2.51 0.11
N SER A 99 7.95 2.52 1.23
CA SER A 99 8.40 1.83 2.43
C SER A 99 8.30 0.31 2.24
N ASN A 100 9.04 -0.45 3.06
CA ASN A 100 8.96 -1.90 3.05
C ASN A 100 7.52 -2.42 3.29
N TYR A 101 6.77 -1.74 4.14
CA TYR A 101 5.36 -2.07 4.42
C TYR A 101 4.47 -1.86 3.18
N GLU A 102 4.53 -0.67 2.56
CA GLU A 102 3.75 -0.36 1.36
C GLU A 102 4.04 -1.34 0.23
N ALA A 103 5.32 -1.60 -0.04
CA ALA A 103 5.73 -2.56 -1.05
C ALA A 103 5.19 -3.97 -0.74
N SER A 104 5.26 -4.43 0.52
CA SER A 104 4.75 -5.74 0.91
C SER A 104 3.24 -5.87 0.73
N VAL A 105 2.48 -4.83 1.06
CA VAL A 105 1.02 -4.82 0.86
C VAL A 105 0.67 -4.86 -0.63
N ILE A 106 1.37 -4.09 -1.46
CA ILE A 106 1.09 -4.01 -2.90
C ILE A 106 1.41 -5.32 -3.61
N ILE A 107 2.48 -6.03 -3.21
CA ILE A 107 2.85 -7.30 -3.85
C ILE A 107 2.09 -8.51 -3.31
N SER A 108 1.34 -8.37 -2.22
CA SER A 108 0.61 -9.49 -1.62
C SER A 108 -0.46 -10.08 -2.54
N ASP A 109 -0.93 -9.30 -3.50
CA ASP A 109 -1.87 -9.71 -4.52
C ASP A 109 -1.43 -9.21 -5.90
N GLN A 110 -1.53 -10.08 -6.92
CA GLN A 110 -1.08 -9.75 -8.27
C GLN A 110 -1.95 -8.69 -8.93
N ALA A 111 -3.26 -8.72 -8.72
CA ALA A 111 -4.18 -7.74 -9.28
C ALA A 111 -3.98 -6.36 -8.63
N VAL A 112 -3.75 -6.32 -7.31
CA VAL A 112 -3.38 -5.09 -6.58
C VAL A 112 -2.09 -4.50 -7.13
N SER A 113 -1.08 -5.35 -7.32
CA SER A 113 0.21 -4.93 -7.87
C SER A 113 0.06 -4.35 -9.28
N ALA A 114 -0.69 -5.01 -10.15
CA ALA A 114 -0.95 -4.55 -11.52
C ALA A 114 -1.70 -3.21 -11.54
N TYR A 115 -2.74 -3.09 -10.73
CA TYR A 115 -3.51 -1.85 -10.60
C TYR A 115 -2.62 -0.70 -10.11
N TYR A 116 -1.83 -0.93 -9.06
CA TYR A 116 -0.90 0.07 -8.54
C TYR A 116 0.10 0.54 -9.61
N GLU A 117 0.74 -0.39 -10.32
CA GLU A 117 1.72 -0.06 -11.35
C GLU A 117 1.10 0.76 -12.49
N GLU A 118 -0.14 0.47 -12.86
CA GLU A 118 -0.85 1.25 -13.88
C GLU A 118 -1.13 2.69 -13.40
N VAL A 119 -1.57 2.86 -12.15
CA VAL A 119 -1.73 4.19 -11.53
C VAL A 119 -0.39 4.92 -11.45
N ALA A 120 0.63 4.26 -10.92
CA ALA A 120 1.95 4.82 -10.68
C ALA A 120 2.68 5.23 -11.98
N LYS A 121 2.47 4.48 -13.06
CA LYS A 121 3.05 4.76 -14.38
C LYS A 121 2.73 6.16 -14.91
N ASN A 122 1.58 6.70 -14.55
CA ASN A 122 1.06 7.96 -15.04
C ASN A 122 0.86 9.01 -13.92
N SER A 123 1.36 8.76 -12.70
CA SER A 123 1.15 9.66 -11.57
C SER A 123 2.33 9.63 -10.58
N ASP A 124 2.15 10.25 -9.42
CA ASP A 124 3.14 10.23 -8.35
C ASP A 124 3.08 8.89 -7.58
N TYR A 125 4.19 8.19 -7.52
CA TYR A 125 4.31 6.85 -6.92
C TYR A 125 3.84 6.79 -5.46
N LYS A 126 4.22 7.80 -4.67
CA LYS A 126 3.91 7.83 -3.24
C LYS A 126 2.44 8.17 -2.99
N LEU A 127 1.91 9.15 -3.71
CA LEU A 127 0.49 9.48 -3.65
C LEU A 127 -0.37 8.31 -4.16
N ALA A 128 0.07 7.61 -5.22
CA ALA A 128 -0.61 6.43 -5.72
C ALA A 128 -0.75 5.35 -4.63
N ALA A 129 0.33 5.02 -3.93
CA ALA A 129 0.30 4.07 -2.83
C ALA A 129 -0.62 4.56 -1.69
N THR A 130 -0.55 5.84 -1.32
CA THR A 130 -1.38 6.42 -0.27
C THR A 130 -2.88 6.33 -0.59
N TRP A 131 -3.28 6.67 -1.80
CA TRP A 131 -4.68 6.63 -2.23
C TRP A 131 -5.20 5.20 -2.41
N LEU A 132 -4.38 4.31 -2.95
CA LEU A 132 -4.71 2.89 -3.07
C LEU A 132 -4.96 2.25 -1.71
N MET A 133 -3.98 2.36 -0.81
CA MET A 133 -4.00 1.69 0.49
C MET A 133 -4.97 2.35 1.49
N GLY A 134 -5.20 3.64 1.35
CA GLY A 134 -6.13 4.40 2.19
C GLY A 134 -7.57 4.33 1.65
N GLU A 135 -7.88 5.20 0.73
CA GLU A 135 -9.27 5.44 0.32
C GLU A 135 -9.87 4.31 -0.54
N LEU A 136 -9.08 3.76 -1.49
CA LEU A 136 -9.61 2.71 -2.37
C LEU A 136 -9.81 1.40 -1.62
N PHE A 137 -8.83 0.95 -0.83
CA PHE A 137 -9.00 -0.27 -0.02
C PHE A 137 -10.09 -0.13 1.02
N ALA A 138 -10.25 1.05 1.64
CA ALA A 138 -11.35 1.29 2.57
C ALA A 138 -12.72 1.14 1.88
N THR A 139 -12.84 1.61 0.64
CA THR A 139 -14.06 1.47 -0.16
C THR A 139 -14.34 0.01 -0.52
N LEU A 140 -13.34 -0.69 -1.06
CA LEU A 140 -13.47 -2.09 -1.45
C LEU A 140 -13.81 -2.99 -0.27
N ASN A 141 -13.09 -2.83 0.85
CA ASN A 141 -13.35 -3.60 2.07
C ASN A 141 -14.77 -3.39 2.61
N LYS A 142 -15.27 -2.16 2.56
CA LYS A 142 -16.64 -1.85 2.99
C LYS A 142 -17.69 -2.54 2.13
N GLU A 143 -17.41 -2.72 0.85
CA GLU A 143 -18.32 -3.35 -0.11
C GLU A 143 -18.06 -4.85 -0.28
N GLY A 144 -17.01 -5.40 0.36
CA GLY A 144 -16.60 -6.81 0.23
C GLY A 144 -16.12 -7.17 -1.17
N LYS A 145 -15.50 -6.21 -1.88
CA LYS A 145 -15.03 -6.35 -3.26
C LYS A 145 -13.51 -6.50 -3.34
N GLU A 146 -13.07 -7.20 -4.38
CA GLU A 146 -11.67 -7.30 -4.75
C GLU A 146 -11.23 -6.11 -5.63
N ILE A 147 -9.91 -5.90 -5.79
CA ILE A 147 -9.37 -4.79 -6.61
C ILE A 147 -9.79 -4.88 -8.08
N SER A 148 -10.00 -6.08 -8.60
CA SER A 148 -10.50 -6.33 -9.96
C SER A 148 -11.92 -5.82 -10.19
N GLU A 149 -12.68 -5.61 -9.11
CA GLU A 149 -14.03 -5.07 -9.09
C GLU A 149 -14.05 -3.58 -8.70
N SER A 150 -12.88 -2.93 -8.75
CA SER A 150 -12.75 -1.52 -8.37
C SER A 150 -13.72 -0.64 -9.14
N PRO A 151 -14.54 0.18 -8.43
CA PRO A 151 -15.44 1.13 -9.07
C PRO A 151 -14.69 2.31 -9.71
N VAL A 152 -13.40 2.44 -9.47
CA VAL A 152 -12.53 3.50 -10.01
C VAL A 152 -11.45 2.87 -10.83
N SER A 153 -11.33 3.26 -12.08
CA SER A 153 -10.27 2.78 -12.97
C SER A 153 -8.90 3.35 -12.57
N ALA A 154 -7.83 2.60 -12.82
CA ALA A 154 -6.47 3.05 -12.56
C ALA A 154 -6.14 4.36 -13.29
N ALA A 155 -6.64 4.52 -14.52
CA ALA A 155 -6.45 5.73 -15.32
C ALA A 155 -7.09 6.96 -14.67
N ASN A 156 -8.31 6.85 -14.16
CA ASN A 156 -9.00 7.95 -13.50
C ASN A 156 -8.38 8.27 -12.13
N LEU A 157 -7.96 7.26 -11.38
CA LEU A 157 -7.23 7.48 -10.13
C LEU A 157 -5.91 8.22 -10.38
N ALA A 158 -5.15 7.87 -11.42
CA ALA A 158 -3.93 8.55 -11.80
C ALA A 158 -4.17 10.02 -12.18
N LYS A 159 -5.24 10.33 -12.96
CA LYS A 159 -5.63 11.70 -13.29
C LYS A 159 -5.94 12.51 -12.03
N MET A 160 -6.71 11.95 -11.09
CA MET A 160 -7.04 12.62 -9.83
C MET A 160 -5.77 12.92 -9.01
N ILE A 161 -4.84 11.96 -8.91
CA ILE A 161 -3.56 12.16 -8.22
C ILE A 161 -2.77 13.29 -8.87
N ASN A 162 -2.77 13.39 -10.20
CA ASN A 162 -2.11 14.48 -10.89
C ASN A 162 -2.75 15.84 -10.61
N LEU A 163 -4.08 15.91 -10.45
CA LEU A 163 -4.75 17.14 -10.02
C LEU A 163 -4.32 17.57 -8.61
N ILE A 164 -4.07 16.63 -7.72
CA ILE A 164 -3.53 16.91 -6.37
C ILE A 164 -2.08 17.41 -6.50
N LYS A 165 -1.24 16.68 -7.23
CA LYS A 165 0.19 16.99 -7.40
C LYS A 165 0.41 18.37 -8.00
N ASN A 166 -0.42 18.74 -8.96
CA ASN A 166 -0.35 20.04 -9.63
C ASN A 166 -1.02 21.19 -8.84
N GLY A 167 -1.57 20.88 -7.66
CA GLY A 167 -2.25 21.90 -6.84
C GLY A 167 -3.58 22.39 -7.41
N THR A 168 -4.15 21.69 -8.40
CA THR A 168 -5.48 22.02 -8.95
C THR A 168 -6.58 21.76 -7.95
N ILE A 169 -6.43 20.74 -7.13
CA ILE A 169 -7.32 20.40 -6.02
C ILE A 169 -6.53 20.10 -4.76
N SER A 170 -7.10 20.40 -3.59
CA SER A 170 -6.52 19.98 -2.30
C SER A 170 -6.84 18.52 -1.99
N GLY A 171 -6.09 17.90 -1.08
CA GLY A 171 -6.40 16.55 -0.61
C GLY A 171 -7.82 16.37 -0.05
N LYS A 172 -8.38 17.42 0.56
CA LYS A 172 -9.76 17.44 1.02
C LYS A 172 -10.76 17.41 -0.15
N ILE A 173 -10.52 18.22 -1.18
CA ILE A 173 -11.34 18.24 -2.39
C ILE A 173 -11.23 16.91 -3.12
N ALA A 174 -10.03 16.32 -3.17
CA ALA A 174 -9.79 15.04 -3.81
C ALA A 174 -10.65 13.91 -3.20
N LYS A 175 -10.90 13.92 -1.88
CA LYS A 175 -11.84 12.96 -1.28
C LYS A 175 -13.25 13.10 -1.82
N THR A 176 -13.74 14.32 -1.96
CA THR A 176 -15.06 14.58 -2.57
C THR A 176 -15.10 14.15 -4.03
N VAL A 177 -14.03 14.39 -4.79
CA VAL A 177 -13.90 13.92 -6.18
C VAL A 177 -13.90 12.40 -6.23
N PHE A 178 -13.15 11.74 -5.37
CA PHE A 178 -13.08 10.29 -5.27
C PHE A 178 -14.43 9.65 -4.93
N GLU A 179 -15.19 10.24 -3.99
CA GLU A 179 -16.56 9.79 -3.66
C GLU A 179 -17.52 9.85 -4.87
N GLU A 180 -17.34 10.82 -5.76
CA GLU A 180 -18.13 10.89 -6.99
C GLU A 180 -17.64 9.86 -8.02
N MET A 181 -16.32 9.65 -8.14
CA MET A 181 -15.75 8.63 -9.03
C MET A 181 -16.24 7.22 -8.67
N ILE A 182 -16.37 6.91 -7.37
CA ILE A 182 -16.90 5.61 -6.91
C ILE A 182 -18.29 5.31 -7.48
N LYS A 183 -19.11 6.33 -7.72
CA LYS A 183 -20.47 6.13 -8.19
C LYS A 183 -20.56 5.72 -9.66
N ASN A 184 -19.72 6.31 -10.53
CA ASN A 184 -19.87 6.20 -11.98
C ASN A 184 -18.55 6.08 -12.76
N ASP A 185 -17.37 5.99 -12.10
CA ASP A 185 -16.02 6.11 -12.71
C ASP A 185 -15.91 7.31 -13.67
N GLU A 186 -16.56 8.43 -13.31
CA GLU A 186 -16.49 9.65 -14.09
C GLU A 186 -15.08 10.24 -14.08
N ASP A 187 -14.67 10.86 -15.18
CA ASP A 187 -13.37 11.54 -15.31
C ASP A 187 -13.23 12.64 -14.24
N PRO A 188 -12.21 12.57 -13.37
CA PRO A 188 -12.03 13.52 -12.27
C PRO A 188 -11.88 14.96 -12.72
N ILE A 189 -11.38 15.22 -13.94
CA ILE A 189 -11.27 16.56 -14.51
C ILE A 189 -12.68 17.13 -14.69
N ARG A 190 -13.59 16.35 -15.27
CA ARG A 190 -14.99 16.75 -15.48
C ARG A 190 -15.71 17.00 -14.15
N ILE A 191 -15.50 16.12 -13.16
CA ILE A 191 -16.09 16.31 -11.83
C ILE A 191 -15.64 17.65 -11.22
N VAL A 192 -14.34 17.94 -11.31
CA VAL A 192 -13.76 19.20 -10.78
C VAL A 192 -14.32 20.41 -11.51
N GLU A 193 -14.49 20.34 -12.82
CA GLU A 193 -15.05 21.43 -13.61
C GLU A 193 -16.55 21.63 -13.36
N ASN A 194 -17.34 20.58 -13.45
CA ASN A 194 -18.79 20.63 -13.27
C ASN A 194 -19.20 21.13 -11.88
N LYS A 195 -18.46 20.75 -10.85
CA LYS A 195 -18.70 21.17 -9.47
C LYS A 195 -17.94 22.42 -9.05
N GLY A 196 -17.15 23.00 -9.96
CA GLY A 196 -16.34 24.19 -9.68
C GLY A 196 -15.40 23.99 -8.50
N LEU A 197 -14.73 22.84 -8.41
CA LEU A 197 -13.88 22.43 -7.28
C LEU A 197 -12.41 22.84 -7.45
N LYS A 198 -12.07 23.58 -8.49
CA LYS A 198 -10.69 24.08 -8.67
C LYS A 198 -10.25 24.90 -7.47
N GLN A 199 -9.05 24.65 -6.99
CA GLN A 199 -8.45 25.41 -5.94
C GLN A 199 -8.08 26.80 -6.45
N THR A 200 -8.44 27.83 -5.69
CA THR A 200 -8.05 29.20 -5.98
C THR A 200 -6.61 29.41 -5.51
N SER A 201 -5.72 29.71 -6.43
CA SER A 201 -4.31 30.08 -6.19
C SER A 201 -4.01 31.50 -6.63
N ASP A 202 -5.04 32.34 -6.84
CA ASP A 202 -4.85 33.77 -7.12
C ASP A 202 -4.43 34.49 -5.83
N PRO A 203 -3.19 35.02 -5.75
CA PRO A 203 -2.69 35.71 -4.57
C PRO A 203 -3.55 36.91 -4.17
N LYS A 204 -4.10 37.66 -5.13
CA LYS A 204 -4.91 38.85 -4.90
C LYS A 204 -6.26 38.50 -4.26
N GLU A 205 -6.91 37.44 -4.75
CA GLU A 205 -8.16 36.95 -4.19
C GLU A 205 -7.96 36.46 -2.75
N ILE A 206 -6.92 35.64 -2.54
CA ILE A 206 -6.56 35.13 -1.20
C ILE A 206 -6.25 36.27 -0.24
N GLU A 207 -5.45 37.24 -0.69
CA GLU A 207 -5.07 38.41 0.11
C GLU A 207 -6.28 39.25 0.51
N SER A 208 -7.20 39.53 -0.40
CA SER A 208 -8.44 40.29 -0.11
C SER A 208 -9.29 39.56 0.95
N ILE A 209 -9.40 38.24 0.89
CA ILE A 209 -10.16 37.47 1.88
C ILE A 209 -9.43 37.46 3.24
N ILE A 210 -8.10 37.36 3.24
CA ILE A 210 -7.30 37.46 4.46
C ILE A 210 -7.51 38.83 5.12
N ASP A 211 -7.44 39.93 4.39
CA ASP A 211 -7.66 41.27 4.90
C ASP A 211 -9.05 41.42 5.53
N LYS A 212 -10.07 40.89 4.88
CA LYS A 212 -11.44 40.85 5.43
C LYS A 212 -11.51 40.06 6.74
N VAL A 213 -10.86 38.87 6.80
CA VAL A 213 -10.84 38.06 8.03
C VAL A 213 -10.08 38.74 9.16
N LEU A 214 -8.92 39.35 8.88
CA LEU A 214 -8.13 40.06 9.88
C LEU A 214 -8.85 41.30 10.38
N SER A 215 -9.47 42.10 9.51
CA SER A 215 -10.25 43.28 9.90
C SER A 215 -11.48 42.94 10.75
N SER A 216 -12.12 41.81 10.48
CA SER A 216 -13.26 41.33 11.26
C SER A 216 -12.89 40.67 12.60
N ASN A 217 -11.60 40.48 12.90
CA ASN A 217 -11.11 39.79 14.10
C ASN A 217 -9.94 40.56 14.77
N GLN A 218 -9.99 41.88 14.84
CA GLN A 218 -8.92 42.73 15.35
C GLN A 218 -8.46 42.35 16.76
N ASP A 219 -9.40 41.98 17.63
CA ASP A 219 -9.08 41.57 19.02
C ASP A 219 -8.17 40.34 19.04
N LYS A 220 -8.41 39.40 18.13
CA LYS A 220 -7.59 38.18 18.01
C LYS A 220 -6.25 38.44 17.34
N VAL A 221 -6.20 39.41 16.42
CA VAL A 221 -4.94 39.86 15.82
C VAL A 221 -4.04 40.45 16.90
N THR A 222 -4.58 41.34 17.78
CA THR A 222 -3.86 41.91 18.91
C THR A 222 -3.36 40.81 19.87
N GLN A 223 -4.20 39.82 20.16
CA GLN A 223 -3.82 38.69 21.01
C GLN A 223 -2.72 37.82 20.36
N TYR A 224 -2.76 37.60 19.06
CA TYR A 224 -1.71 36.88 18.35
C TYR A 224 -0.37 37.63 18.43
N LYS A 225 -0.39 38.92 18.15
CA LYS A 225 0.80 39.81 18.26
C LYS A 225 1.35 39.92 19.69
N SER A 226 0.52 39.67 20.72
CA SER A 226 0.96 39.58 22.13
C SER A 226 1.52 38.18 22.52
N GLY A 227 1.73 37.26 21.55
CA GLY A 227 2.39 35.96 21.76
C GLY A 227 1.47 34.73 21.85
N LYS A 228 0.17 34.87 21.51
CA LYS A 228 -0.75 33.71 21.47
C LYS A 228 -0.70 32.99 20.11
N ASP A 229 0.39 32.29 19.81
CA ASP A 229 0.65 31.61 18.52
C ASP A 229 -0.44 30.62 18.08
N LYS A 230 -1.18 30.04 19.03
CA LYS A 230 -2.30 29.12 18.72
C LYS A 230 -3.41 29.77 17.89
N LEU A 231 -3.52 31.09 17.89
CA LEU A 231 -4.51 31.81 17.10
C LEU A 231 -4.21 31.83 15.59
N PHE A 232 -2.98 31.47 15.17
CA PHE A 232 -2.66 31.35 13.77
C PHE A 232 -3.57 30.30 13.07
N GLY A 233 -3.76 29.15 13.70
CA GLY A 233 -4.66 28.11 13.19
C GLY A 233 -6.12 28.60 13.09
N PHE A 234 -6.57 29.45 13.98
CA PHE A 234 -7.88 30.07 13.89
C PHE A 234 -8.03 30.92 12.61
N PHE A 235 -7.04 31.79 12.32
CA PHE A 235 -7.08 32.64 11.11
C PHE A 235 -7.08 31.79 9.84
N VAL A 236 -6.21 30.78 9.75
CA VAL A 236 -6.19 29.82 8.62
C VAL A 236 -7.57 29.16 8.44
N GLY A 237 -8.19 28.70 9.54
CA GLY A 237 -9.51 28.11 9.52
C GLY A 237 -10.61 29.06 9.02
N GLN A 238 -10.58 30.33 9.44
CA GLN A 238 -11.55 31.33 9.00
C GLN A 238 -11.38 31.67 7.51
N VAL A 239 -10.16 31.88 7.04
CA VAL A 239 -9.87 32.13 5.62
C VAL A 239 -10.33 30.95 4.77
N MET A 240 -10.01 29.70 5.17
CA MET A 240 -10.46 28.50 4.47
C MET A 240 -11.98 28.37 4.45
N LYS A 241 -12.67 28.79 5.51
CA LYS A 241 -14.14 28.80 5.58
C LYS A 241 -14.72 29.82 4.60
N GLU A 242 -14.22 31.06 4.58
CA GLU A 242 -14.66 32.09 3.63
C GLU A 242 -14.41 31.67 2.17
N MET A 243 -13.29 31.00 1.91
CA MET A 243 -12.97 30.42 0.60
C MET A 243 -13.70 29.11 0.30
N LYS A 244 -14.62 28.67 1.17
CA LYS A 244 -15.37 27.41 1.02
C LYS A 244 -14.47 26.18 0.80
N GLY A 245 -13.28 26.17 1.41
CA GLY A 245 -12.30 25.10 1.30
C GLY A 245 -11.49 25.08 0.00
N LYS A 246 -11.66 26.08 -0.89
CA LYS A 246 -10.98 26.15 -2.19
C LYS A 246 -9.65 26.91 -2.17
N GLY A 247 -9.30 27.57 -1.08
CA GLY A 247 -8.04 28.29 -0.95
C GLY A 247 -6.82 27.37 -0.89
N ASN A 248 -5.69 27.79 -1.48
CA ASN A 248 -4.43 27.08 -1.36
C ASN A 248 -3.86 27.26 0.06
N PRO A 249 -3.76 26.20 0.89
CA PRO A 249 -3.32 26.33 2.28
C PRO A 249 -1.89 26.87 2.43
N GLY A 250 -0.99 26.52 1.50
CA GLY A 250 0.39 27.02 1.51
C GLY A 250 0.42 28.53 1.35
N MET A 251 -0.23 29.06 0.29
CA MET A 251 -0.32 30.49 0.02
C MET A 251 -1.03 31.26 1.13
N ILE A 252 -2.12 30.69 1.68
CA ILE A 252 -2.82 31.29 2.82
C ILE A 252 -1.88 31.43 4.02
N ASN A 253 -1.12 30.38 4.33
CA ASN A 253 -0.16 30.40 5.43
C ASN A 253 0.94 31.45 5.22
N ASP A 254 1.48 31.55 4.02
CA ASP A 254 2.57 32.49 3.72
C ASP A 254 2.10 33.95 3.78
N ILE A 255 0.92 34.24 3.21
CA ILE A 255 0.34 35.58 3.25
C ILE A 255 -0.07 35.95 4.67
N LEU A 256 -0.70 35.04 5.43
CA LEU A 256 -1.06 35.27 6.83
C LEU A 256 0.18 35.55 7.70
N LYS A 257 1.27 34.78 7.54
CA LYS A 257 2.53 34.98 8.24
C LYS A 257 3.13 36.36 7.92
N SER A 258 3.04 36.81 6.66
CA SER A 258 3.51 38.10 6.24
C SER A 258 2.71 39.25 6.86
N LYS A 259 1.38 39.13 6.95
CA LYS A 259 0.48 40.17 7.44
C LYS A 259 0.36 40.23 8.99
N LEU A 260 0.64 39.13 9.67
CA LEU A 260 0.57 39.01 11.12
C LEU A 260 1.90 39.31 11.83
N LYS A 261 3.01 39.42 11.09
CA LYS A 261 4.25 39.97 11.61
C LYS A 261 4.04 41.44 11.96
#